data_f9c0c4c2f8ee87015d49e66d4f035c73
#
_entry.id   f9c0c4c2f8ee87015d49e66d4f035c73
#
_cell.length_a   1.000
_cell.length_b   1.000
_cell.length_c   1.000
_cell.angle_alpha   90.00
_cell.angle_beta   90.00
_cell.angle_gamma   90.00
#
_symmetry.space_group_name_H-M   'P 1'
#
loop_
_entity.id
_entity.type
_entity.pdbx_description
1 polymer ?
#
loop_
_entity_poly.entity_id
_entity_poly.type
_entity_poly.pdbx_seq_one_letter_code
_entity_poly.pdbx_strand_id
1 'polypeptide(L)'
;MNYSRNTSSIRVLTALLVLLLLTACTLTLPEPKPVPVPVERPLDLVGDVNLIQALQVLSESSLIEIGVHVFGTAQKEAGEYKIGDWVFDEIIQKETQFLPHLLKNTLVASSQWGAIRVIPERDPSLDLIVEGQIIQSDGETLELQIRAIDSSGREWLNRTYADQSIPEEYPESTRFTLDNTFDAINFVDPFQDIYNRIANDLLAVRANLGEQALVDLNFVTDMLYASDLSPDTFSGSIIKNEDGLLIVDTLPSLDDPMMARVADMKYR
;
A
#
# COMPACT_ATOMS: atom_id res chain seq x y z
N MET A 1 12.99 58.14 79.04
CA MET A 1 13.27 56.70 78.97
C MET A 1 13.21 56.23 77.53
N ASN A 2 14.31 55.63 77.04
CA ASN A 2 14.66 55.44 75.65
C ASN A 2 13.76 54.45 74.92
N TYR A 3 13.15 54.87 73.83
CA TYR A 3 12.49 54.02 72.86
C TYR A 3 13.05 54.29 71.42
N SER A 4 14.31 54.07 71.24
CA SER A 4 14.96 54.39 70.00
C SER A 4 16.01 53.34 69.56
N ARG A 5 15.78 52.06 69.80
CA ARG A 5 16.81 51.06 69.39
C ARG A 5 16.31 49.85 68.58
N ASN A 6 15.02 49.81 68.25
CA ASN A 6 14.49 48.56 67.57
C ASN A 6 14.14 48.69 66.08
N THR A 7 14.19 49.91 65.51
CA THR A 7 13.80 50.12 64.11
C THR A 7 14.93 49.81 63.16
N SER A 8 16.18 49.89 63.61
CA SER A 8 17.36 49.56 62.74
C SER A 8 17.51 48.06 62.48
N SER A 9 17.28 47.23 63.49
CA SER A 9 17.39 45.76 63.36
C SER A 9 16.28 45.17 62.52
N ILE A 10 15.08 45.73 62.56
CA ILE A 10 13.96 45.28 61.72
C ILE A 10 14.21 45.62 60.24
N ARG A 11 14.77 46.78 59.94
CA ARG A 11 15.10 47.19 58.56
C ARG A 11 16.23 46.36 57.96
N VAL A 12 17.21 45.94 58.73
CA VAL A 12 18.29 45.06 58.28
C VAL A 12 17.76 43.63 58.03
N LEU A 13 16.86 43.14 58.92
CA LEU A 13 16.25 41.82 58.75
C LEU A 13 15.33 41.73 57.52
N THR A 14 14.53 42.81 57.30
CA THR A 14 13.69 42.87 56.07
C THR A 14 14.49 43.00 54.77
N ALA A 15 15.60 43.77 54.80
CA ALA A 15 16.50 43.87 53.66
C ALA A 15 17.20 42.51 53.31
N LEU A 16 17.58 41.76 54.39
CA LEU A 16 18.19 40.42 54.20
C LEU A 16 17.19 39.40 53.69
N LEU A 17 15.93 39.47 54.15
CA LEU A 17 14.85 38.58 53.68
C LEU A 17 14.47 38.86 52.22
N VAL A 18 14.45 40.11 51.76
CA VAL A 18 14.20 40.50 50.37
C VAL A 18 15.36 40.07 49.46
N LEU A 19 16.60 40.15 49.95
CA LEU A 19 17.78 39.70 49.18
C LEU A 19 17.79 38.17 49.01
N LEU A 20 17.34 37.42 50.01
CA LEU A 20 17.21 35.97 49.96
C LEU A 20 16.07 35.49 49.03
N LEU A 21 15.02 36.29 48.84
CA LEU A 21 13.92 36.00 47.92
C LEU A 21 14.26 36.28 46.46
N LEU A 22 15.26 37.13 46.17
CA LEU A 22 15.73 37.43 44.82
C LEU A 22 16.69 36.39 44.26
N THR A 23 17.28 35.50 45.07
CA THR A 23 18.20 34.48 44.64
C THR A 23 17.52 33.12 44.31
N ALA A 24 16.19 33.01 44.54
CA ALA A 24 15.47 31.72 44.39
C ALA A 24 14.79 31.52 43.05
N CYS A 25 15.02 32.35 42.04
CA CYS A 25 14.36 32.19 40.71
C CYS A 25 15.33 32.14 39.54
N THR A 26 16.41 31.38 39.64
CA THR A 26 17.04 30.82 38.45
C THR A 26 16.64 29.36 38.33
N LEU A 27 15.35 29.10 38.09
CA LEU A 27 14.93 27.84 37.50
C LEU A 27 15.53 27.81 36.09
N THR A 28 16.69 27.16 35.96
CA THR A 28 17.19 26.74 34.66
C THR A 28 16.19 25.71 34.15
N LEU A 29 15.28 26.16 33.27
CA LEU A 29 14.49 25.23 32.45
C LEU A 29 15.50 24.29 31.75
N PRO A 30 15.30 22.97 31.84
CA PRO A 30 16.15 22.06 31.09
C PRO A 30 16.05 22.45 29.63
N GLU A 31 17.20 22.66 29.01
CA GLU A 31 17.28 22.93 27.58
C GLU A 31 16.52 21.80 26.85
N PRO A 32 15.56 22.14 25.97
CA PRO A 32 14.82 21.09 25.24
C PRO A 32 15.86 20.25 24.52
N LYS A 33 15.87 18.94 24.80
CA LYS A 33 16.71 18.00 24.07
C LYS A 33 16.42 18.20 22.59
N PRO A 34 17.45 18.32 21.73
CA PRO A 34 17.23 18.43 20.31
C PRO A 34 16.39 17.22 19.88
N VAL A 35 15.21 17.51 19.34
CA VAL A 35 14.35 16.50 18.73
C VAL A 35 15.18 15.91 17.61
N PRO A 36 15.37 14.59 17.53
CA PRO A 36 16.08 13.99 16.42
C PRO A 36 15.39 14.45 15.13
N VAL A 37 16.10 15.17 14.28
CA VAL A 37 15.63 15.49 12.94
C VAL A 37 15.47 14.13 12.26
N PRO A 38 14.29 13.77 11.75
CA PRO A 38 14.13 12.54 10.99
C PRO A 38 15.17 12.56 9.88
N VAL A 39 16.00 11.54 9.82
CA VAL A 39 16.92 11.35 8.69
C VAL A 39 16.00 11.02 7.52
N GLU A 40 15.79 11.96 6.62
CA GLU A 40 15.06 11.74 5.39
C GLU A 40 15.80 10.63 4.63
N ARG A 41 15.16 9.47 4.55
CA ARG A 41 15.66 8.36 3.73
C ARG A 41 15.55 8.80 2.28
N PRO A 42 16.64 8.74 1.48
CA PRO A 42 16.53 9.00 0.06
C PRO A 42 15.54 8.00 -0.56
N LEU A 43 14.54 8.51 -1.27
CA LEU A 43 13.58 7.69 -2.00
C LEU A 43 14.25 7.12 -3.25
N ASP A 44 13.99 5.82 -3.51
CA ASP A 44 14.36 5.18 -4.77
C ASP A 44 13.20 5.39 -5.77
N LEU A 45 13.28 6.49 -6.51
CA LEU A 45 12.23 6.91 -7.44
C LEU A 45 12.18 5.98 -8.65
N VAL A 46 10.97 5.64 -9.09
CA VAL A 46 10.76 4.78 -10.27
C VAL A 46 11.17 5.48 -11.57
N GLY A 47 11.03 6.83 -11.64
CA GLY A 47 11.27 7.63 -12.85
C GLY A 47 10.35 7.22 -14.01
N ASP A 48 10.67 7.70 -15.21
CA ASP A 48 9.86 7.45 -16.41
C ASP A 48 9.80 5.96 -16.76
N VAL A 49 8.63 5.37 -16.77
CA VAL A 49 8.41 3.95 -17.06
C VAL A 49 7.28 3.75 -18.05
N ASN A 50 7.60 3.20 -19.21
CA ASN A 50 6.58 2.81 -20.18
C ASN A 50 5.97 1.46 -19.83
N LEU A 51 4.64 1.35 -19.94
CA LEU A 51 3.92 0.11 -19.76
C LEU A 51 4.25 -0.89 -20.89
N ILE A 52 4.62 -2.11 -20.51
CA ILE A 52 4.84 -3.20 -21.47
C ILE A 52 3.49 -3.83 -21.80
N GLN A 53 3.05 -3.65 -23.04
CA GLN A 53 1.79 -4.21 -23.54
C GLN A 53 2.03 -5.51 -24.30
N ALA A 54 1.03 -6.41 -24.26
CA ALA A 54 1.05 -7.62 -25.07
C ALA A 54 0.89 -7.27 -26.56
N LEU A 55 1.77 -7.82 -27.39
CA LEU A 55 1.72 -7.64 -28.85
C LEU A 55 0.80 -8.66 -29.53
N GLN A 56 0.43 -9.72 -28.83
CA GLN A 56 -0.39 -10.83 -29.33
C GLN A 56 -1.37 -11.27 -28.24
N VAL A 57 -2.47 -11.88 -28.68
CA VAL A 57 -3.41 -12.52 -27.77
C VAL A 57 -2.72 -13.71 -27.10
N LEU A 58 -2.75 -13.73 -25.79
CA LEU A 58 -2.17 -14.80 -24.98
C LEU A 58 -3.07 -16.05 -24.98
N SER A 59 -2.47 -17.22 -24.76
CA SER A 59 -3.20 -18.46 -24.56
C SER A 59 -4.06 -18.37 -23.29
N GLU A 60 -5.30 -18.82 -23.38
CA GLU A 60 -6.22 -18.86 -22.23
C GLU A 60 -5.63 -19.65 -21.04
N SER A 61 -4.93 -20.75 -21.32
CA SER A 61 -4.27 -21.58 -20.29
C SER A 61 -3.13 -20.90 -19.54
N SER A 62 -2.61 -19.79 -20.07
CA SER A 62 -1.53 -19.02 -19.44
C SER A 62 -2.00 -17.68 -18.85
N LEU A 63 -3.30 -17.39 -18.92
CA LEU A 63 -3.88 -16.21 -18.31
C LEU A 63 -3.96 -16.41 -16.79
N ILE A 64 -3.57 -15.38 -16.06
CA ILE A 64 -3.62 -15.30 -14.59
C ILE A 64 -4.69 -14.30 -14.20
N GLU A 65 -5.63 -14.71 -13.36
CA GLU A 65 -6.65 -13.84 -12.77
C GLU A 65 -6.07 -13.12 -11.54
N ILE A 66 -6.23 -11.79 -11.52
CA ILE A 66 -5.62 -10.94 -10.48
C ILE A 66 -6.68 -10.27 -9.63
N GLY A 67 -6.53 -10.40 -8.30
CA GLY A 67 -7.22 -9.59 -7.32
C GLY A 67 -6.30 -8.49 -6.80
N VAL A 68 -6.66 -7.23 -7.03
CA VAL A 68 -6.01 -6.10 -6.38
C VAL A 68 -6.78 -5.78 -5.12
N HIS A 69 -6.17 -6.05 -3.96
CA HIS A 69 -6.82 -5.78 -2.68
C HIS A 69 -6.94 -4.28 -2.44
N VAL A 70 -8.00 -3.85 -1.76
CA VAL A 70 -8.10 -2.48 -1.24
C VAL A 70 -6.86 -2.19 -0.39
N PHE A 71 -6.17 -1.07 -0.66
CA PHE A 71 -4.89 -0.79 0.00
C PHE A 71 -5.09 -0.44 1.47
N GLY A 72 -4.11 -0.83 2.28
CA GLY A 72 -3.98 -0.36 3.66
C GLY A 72 -3.23 0.97 3.74
N THR A 73 -3.18 1.53 4.93
CA THR A 73 -2.33 2.67 5.27
C THR A 73 -1.29 2.23 6.29
N ALA A 74 -0.05 2.70 6.16
CA ALA A 74 0.93 2.53 7.21
C ALA A 74 0.43 3.28 8.46
N GLN A 75 0.38 2.61 9.60
CA GLN A 75 0.03 3.27 10.86
C GLN A 75 1.14 4.24 11.22
N LYS A 76 0.85 5.56 11.17
CA LYS A 76 1.71 6.57 11.79
C LYS A 76 1.44 6.58 13.28
N GLU A 77 2.50 6.58 14.09
CA GLU A 77 2.35 6.73 15.55
C GLU A 77 1.76 8.11 15.87
N ALA A 78 0.88 8.16 16.88
CA ALA A 78 0.23 9.40 17.30
C ALA A 78 1.30 10.43 17.72
N GLY A 79 1.46 11.51 16.95
CA GLY A 79 2.44 12.57 17.18
C GLY A 79 3.46 12.79 16.05
N GLU A 80 3.44 11.98 15.01
CA GLU A 80 4.36 12.08 13.86
C GLU A 80 3.96 13.13 12.81
N TYR A 81 2.80 13.77 12.97
CA TYR A 81 2.39 14.86 12.10
C TYR A 81 3.15 16.14 12.41
N LYS A 82 3.97 16.62 11.49
CA LYS A 82 4.58 17.96 11.56
C LYS A 82 3.51 19.02 11.26
N ILE A 83 3.57 20.15 11.97
CA ILE A 83 2.75 21.33 11.63
C ILE A 83 3.10 21.74 10.19
N GLY A 84 2.15 21.57 9.28
CA GLY A 84 2.35 21.81 7.83
C GLY A 84 2.05 20.61 6.95
N ASP A 85 1.92 19.42 7.50
CA ASP A 85 1.46 18.25 6.75
C ASP A 85 -0.04 18.40 6.48
N TRP A 86 -0.38 18.83 5.26
CA TRP A 86 -1.76 18.97 4.76
C TRP A 86 -2.34 17.59 4.36
N VAL A 87 -1.96 16.55 5.10
CA VAL A 87 -2.46 15.20 4.87
C VAL A 87 -3.77 15.05 5.62
N PHE A 88 -4.86 14.99 4.88
CA PHE A 88 -6.18 14.75 5.43
C PHE A 88 -6.44 13.25 5.48
N ASP A 89 -6.65 12.69 6.66
CA ASP A 89 -6.95 11.25 6.86
C ASP A 89 -8.11 10.78 5.95
N GLU A 90 -9.08 11.66 5.70
CA GLU A 90 -10.21 11.38 4.81
C GLU A 90 -9.79 11.21 3.34
N ILE A 91 -8.76 11.93 2.88
CA ILE A 91 -8.19 11.78 1.54
C ILE A 91 -7.48 10.45 1.45
N ILE A 92 -6.60 10.13 2.40
CA ILE A 92 -5.89 8.85 2.43
C ILE A 92 -6.88 7.68 2.43
N GLN A 93 -7.97 7.76 3.22
CA GLN A 93 -9.01 6.73 3.20
C GLN A 93 -9.71 6.58 1.83
N LYS A 94 -9.83 7.64 1.05
CA LYS A 94 -10.33 7.54 -0.33
C LYS A 94 -9.29 6.94 -1.27
N GLU A 95 -8.04 7.28 -1.09
CA GLU A 95 -6.92 6.74 -1.85
C GLU A 95 -6.76 5.23 -1.65
N THR A 96 -7.06 4.68 -0.45
CA THR A 96 -7.02 3.22 -0.24
C THR A 96 -7.93 2.45 -1.21
N GLN A 97 -8.99 3.08 -1.68
CA GLN A 97 -9.89 2.50 -2.67
C GLN A 97 -9.54 2.93 -4.10
N PHE A 98 -9.07 4.17 -4.29
CA PHE A 98 -8.82 4.73 -5.61
C PHE A 98 -7.53 4.19 -6.25
N LEU A 99 -6.41 4.14 -5.51
CA LEU A 99 -5.13 3.67 -6.04
C LEU A 99 -5.17 2.22 -6.55
N PRO A 100 -5.85 1.25 -5.88
CA PRO A 100 -6.07 -0.09 -6.44
C PRO A 100 -6.78 -0.08 -7.79
N HIS A 101 -7.70 0.86 -8.02
CA HIS A 101 -8.39 0.98 -9.31
C HIS A 101 -7.45 1.48 -10.42
N LEU A 102 -6.52 2.40 -10.10
CA LEU A 102 -5.50 2.86 -11.05
C LEU A 102 -4.55 1.71 -11.43
N LEU A 103 -4.06 0.97 -10.43
CA LEU A 103 -3.25 -0.23 -10.68
C LEU A 103 -4.01 -1.26 -11.52
N LYS A 104 -5.26 -1.56 -11.16
CA LYS A 104 -6.13 -2.46 -11.95
C LYS A 104 -6.25 -1.97 -13.40
N ASN A 105 -6.49 -0.68 -13.62
CA ASN A 105 -6.63 -0.13 -14.98
C ASN A 105 -5.33 -0.26 -15.77
N THR A 106 -4.17 -0.02 -15.15
CA THR A 106 -2.85 -0.21 -15.77
C THR A 106 -2.61 -1.67 -16.14
N LEU A 107 -2.92 -2.61 -15.23
CA LEU A 107 -2.82 -4.05 -15.52
C LEU A 107 -3.73 -4.45 -16.68
N VAL A 108 -4.98 -3.94 -16.76
CA VAL A 108 -5.89 -4.18 -17.89
C VAL A 108 -5.30 -3.61 -19.18
N ALA A 109 -4.78 -2.39 -19.15
CA ALA A 109 -4.18 -1.74 -20.31
C ALA A 109 -2.94 -2.49 -20.86
N SER A 110 -2.22 -3.23 -20.01
CA SER A 110 -1.09 -4.07 -20.44
C SER A 110 -1.51 -5.24 -21.31
N SER A 111 -2.78 -5.68 -21.24
CA SER A 111 -3.31 -6.86 -21.95
C SER A 111 -2.52 -8.15 -21.71
N GLN A 112 -1.83 -8.25 -20.57
CA GLN A 112 -0.97 -9.38 -20.19
C GLN A 112 -1.67 -10.42 -19.32
N TRP A 113 -2.87 -10.13 -18.82
CA TRP A 113 -3.51 -10.85 -17.72
C TRP A 113 -4.92 -11.29 -18.10
N GLY A 114 -5.46 -12.23 -17.34
CA GLY A 114 -6.86 -12.61 -17.38
C GLY A 114 -7.78 -11.54 -16.76
N ALA A 115 -8.80 -11.97 -16.04
CA ALA A 115 -9.69 -11.05 -15.34
C ALA A 115 -8.95 -10.35 -14.18
N ILE A 116 -9.14 -9.03 -14.08
CA ILE A 116 -8.54 -8.23 -13.01
C ILE A 116 -9.65 -7.52 -12.24
N ARG A 117 -9.68 -7.73 -10.93
CA ARG A 117 -10.74 -7.20 -10.06
C ARG A 117 -10.12 -6.46 -8.87
N VAL A 118 -10.76 -5.37 -8.43
CA VAL A 118 -10.48 -4.81 -7.10
C VAL A 118 -11.36 -5.54 -6.09
N ILE A 119 -10.75 -6.07 -5.04
CA ILE A 119 -11.42 -6.92 -4.06
C ILE A 119 -11.26 -6.36 -2.64
N PRO A 120 -12.33 -6.39 -1.81
CA PRO A 120 -12.24 -5.96 -0.42
C PRO A 120 -11.64 -7.04 0.50
N GLU A 121 -11.76 -8.30 0.12
CA GLU A 121 -11.31 -9.48 0.88
C GLU A 121 -10.64 -10.47 -0.07
N ARG A 122 -9.81 -11.37 0.47
CA ARG A 122 -9.18 -12.43 -0.32
C ARG A 122 -10.24 -13.36 -0.91
N ASP A 123 -10.09 -13.65 -2.19
CA ASP A 123 -10.96 -14.55 -2.94
C ASP A 123 -10.13 -15.77 -3.41
N PRO A 124 -10.48 -16.99 -2.99
CA PRO A 124 -9.76 -18.21 -3.35
C PRO A 124 -9.85 -18.57 -4.83
N SER A 125 -10.74 -17.92 -5.58
CA SER A 125 -10.88 -18.11 -7.02
C SER A 125 -9.83 -17.39 -7.87
N LEU A 126 -8.96 -16.59 -7.25
CA LEU A 126 -7.97 -15.76 -7.93
C LEU A 126 -6.57 -16.35 -7.84
N ASP A 127 -5.85 -16.30 -8.96
CA ASP A 127 -4.51 -16.89 -9.07
C ASP A 127 -3.45 -16.05 -8.35
N LEU A 128 -3.58 -14.72 -8.40
CA LEU A 128 -2.63 -13.77 -7.83
C LEU A 128 -3.37 -12.68 -7.06
N ILE A 129 -2.95 -12.45 -5.82
CA ILE A 129 -3.43 -11.34 -5.00
C ILE A 129 -2.32 -10.30 -4.87
N VAL A 130 -2.66 -9.05 -5.22
CA VAL A 130 -1.79 -7.89 -5.05
C VAL A 130 -2.30 -7.06 -3.89
N GLU A 131 -1.51 -6.96 -2.84
CA GLU A 131 -1.77 -6.16 -1.63
C GLU A 131 -0.91 -4.91 -1.66
N GLY A 132 -1.44 -3.77 -1.21
CA GLY A 132 -0.69 -2.52 -1.12
C GLY A 132 -0.89 -1.83 0.22
N GLN A 133 0.13 -1.09 0.63
CA GLN A 133 0.05 -0.14 1.74
C GLN A 133 0.55 1.22 1.28
N ILE A 134 -0.23 2.26 1.56
CA ILE A 134 0.18 3.65 1.33
C ILE A 134 1.10 4.05 2.48
N ILE A 135 2.37 4.30 2.16
CA ILE A 135 3.37 4.77 3.12
C ILE A 135 3.34 6.29 3.18
N GLN A 136 3.32 6.95 2.01
CA GLN A 136 3.21 8.38 1.85
C GLN A 136 2.33 8.71 0.65
N SER A 137 1.45 9.70 0.81
CA SER A 137 0.67 10.31 -0.26
C SER A 137 0.33 11.72 0.19
N ASP A 138 0.98 12.73 -0.39
CA ASP A 138 0.82 14.14 -0.03
C ASP A 138 0.60 15.05 -1.27
N GLY A 139 0.45 14.44 -2.44
CA GLY A 139 0.27 15.13 -3.70
C GLY A 139 1.59 15.51 -4.41
N GLU A 140 2.72 15.53 -3.73
CA GLU A 140 4.05 15.70 -4.33
C GLU A 140 4.81 14.38 -4.40
N THR A 141 4.56 13.50 -3.44
CA THR A 141 5.20 12.18 -3.32
C THR A 141 4.17 11.11 -3.09
N LEU A 142 4.25 10.03 -3.86
CA LEU A 142 3.54 8.79 -3.60
C LEU A 142 4.54 7.68 -3.30
N GLU A 143 4.41 7.02 -2.14
CA GLU A 143 5.19 5.84 -1.77
C GLU A 143 4.24 4.70 -1.38
N LEU A 144 4.38 3.58 -2.09
CA LEU A 144 3.56 2.38 -1.94
C LEU A 144 4.44 1.17 -1.61
N GLN A 145 4.10 0.44 -0.56
CA GLN A 145 4.60 -0.92 -0.37
C GLN A 145 3.66 -1.89 -1.07
N ILE A 146 4.16 -2.65 -2.02
CA ILE A 146 3.38 -3.64 -2.79
C ILE A 146 3.89 -5.02 -2.48
N ARG A 147 2.95 -5.93 -2.19
CA ARG A 147 3.19 -7.35 -2.02
C ARG A 147 2.26 -8.14 -2.93
N ALA A 148 2.78 -9.08 -3.68
CA ALA A 148 1.99 -9.95 -4.54
C ALA A 148 2.27 -11.41 -4.20
N ILE A 149 1.21 -12.21 -3.98
CA ILE A 149 1.30 -13.62 -3.60
C ILE A 149 0.33 -14.40 -4.46
N ASP A 150 0.80 -15.48 -5.07
CA ASP A 150 -0.04 -16.37 -5.85
C ASP A 150 -0.81 -17.38 -4.94
N SER A 151 -1.75 -18.11 -5.54
CA SER A 151 -2.59 -19.08 -4.85
C SER A 151 -1.78 -20.27 -4.28
N SER A 152 -0.58 -20.56 -4.83
CA SER A 152 0.31 -21.55 -4.24
C SER A 152 1.01 -21.07 -2.97
N GLY A 153 0.98 -19.78 -2.69
CA GLY A 153 1.69 -19.13 -1.59
C GLY A 153 3.05 -18.58 -1.97
N ARG A 154 3.42 -18.61 -3.26
CA ARG A 154 4.68 -18.02 -3.75
C ARG A 154 4.57 -16.52 -3.76
N GLU A 155 5.55 -15.83 -3.17
CA GLU A 155 5.66 -14.38 -3.24
C GLU A 155 6.30 -13.96 -4.57
N TRP A 156 5.57 -13.15 -5.35
CA TRP A 156 6.03 -12.60 -6.62
C TRP A 156 6.72 -11.26 -6.43
N LEU A 157 6.17 -10.41 -5.57
CA LEU A 157 6.70 -9.10 -5.24
C LEU A 157 6.58 -8.84 -3.75
N ASN A 158 7.59 -8.14 -3.22
CA ASN A 158 7.54 -7.52 -1.90
C ASN A 158 8.49 -6.32 -1.92
N ARG A 159 8.00 -5.18 -2.43
CA ARG A 159 8.85 -4.04 -2.75
C ARG A 159 8.12 -2.72 -2.52
N THR A 160 8.89 -1.70 -2.14
CA THR A 160 8.45 -0.31 -2.09
C THR A 160 8.69 0.36 -3.43
N TYR A 161 7.70 1.15 -3.89
CA TYR A 161 7.74 1.98 -5.07
C TYR A 161 7.46 3.41 -4.66
N ALA A 162 8.26 4.34 -5.14
CA ALA A 162 8.09 5.76 -4.86
C ALA A 162 8.27 6.58 -6.11
N ASP A 163 7.54 7.69 -6.21
CA ASP A 163 7.72 8.69 -7.25
C ASP A 163 7.35 10.08 -6.75
N GLN A 164 7.81 11.10 -7.49
CA GLN A 164 7.53 12.49 -7.19
C GLN A 164 6.94 13.16 -8.43
N SER A 165 5.82 13.85 -8.23
CA SER A 165 5.17 14.64 -9.26
C SER A 165 5.52 16.11 -9.12
N ILE A 166 5.38 16.83 -10.21
CA ILE A 166 5.51 18.29 -10.25
C ILE A 166 4.15 18.94 -10.48
N PRO A 167 3.93 20.19 -10.05
CA PRO A 167 2.62 20.87 -10.19
C PRO A 167 2.07 20.90 -11.62
N GLU A 168 2.93 20.89 -12.62
CA GLU A 168 2.58 20.92 -14.05
C GLU A 168 1.93 19.62 -14.55
N GLU A 169 2.10 18.53 -13.83
CA GLU A 169 1.49 17.22 -14.15
C GLU A 169 0.04 17.13 -13.68
N TYR A 170 -0.36 18.04 -12.78
CA TYR A 170 -1.73 18.11 -12.32
C TYR A 170 -2.60 18.91 -13.29
N PRO A 171 -3.86 18.51 -13.49
CA PRO A 171 -4.78 19.29 -14.33
C PRO A 171 -4.98 20.67 -13.71
N GLU A 172 -4.98 21.71 -14.56
CA GLU A 172 -5.30 23.06 -14.12
C GLU A 172 -6.63 23.08 -13.38
N SER A 173 -6.69 23.76 -12.24
CA SER A 173 -7.89 23.82 -11.41
C SER A 173 -9.06 24.43 -12.19
N THR A 174 -10.07 23.61 -12.43
CA THR A 174 -11.29 23.99 -13.16
C THR A 174 -12.21 24.94 -12.37
N ARG A 175 -11.87 25.25 -11.12
CA ARG A 175 -12.73 26.07 -10.23
C ARG A 175 -12.95 27.49 -10.71
N PHE A 176 -12.11 28.03 -11.61
CA PHE A 176 -12.11 29.43 -12.02
C PHE A 176 -12.28 29.64 -13.53
N THR A 177 -12.44 28.59 -14.31
CA THR A 177 -12.66 28.69 -15.76
C THR A 177 -14.07 28.26 -16.11
N LEU A 178 -14.84 29.17 -16.71
CA LEU A 178 -16.24 28.98 -17.09
C LEU A 178 -16.46 27.92 -18.19
N ASP A 179 -15.40 27.42 -18.81
CA ASP A 179 -15.45 26.54 -19.98
C ASP A 179 -14.69 25.21 -19.77
N ASN A 180 -14.60 24.78 -18.52
CA ASN A 180 -13.70 23.69 -18.20
C ASN A 180 -14.45 22.39 -17.92
N THR A 181 -14.52 21.57 -18.93
CA THR A 181 -14.81 20.15 -18.79
C THR A 181 -13.51 19.43 -18.44
N PHE A 182 -13.41 18.89 -17.22
CA PHE A 182 -12.36 17.96 -16.89
C PHE A 182 -12.41 16.79 -17.88
N ASP A 183 -11.37 16.64 -18.69
CA ASP A 183 -11.25 15.54 -19.65
C ASP A 183 -10.76 14.28 -18.91
N ALA A 184 -11.69 13.55 -18.32
CA ALA A 184 -11.40 12.31 -17.62
C ALA A 184 -10.84 11.21 -18.56
N ILE A 185 -11.00 11.36 -19.87
CA ILE A 185 -10.56 10.37 -20.87
C ILE A 185 -9.05 10.49 -21.11
N ASN A 186 -8.55 11.72 -21.11
CA ASN A 186 -7.14 12.02 -21.39
C ASN A 186 -6.35 12.35 -20.12
N PHE A 187 -6.96 12.23 -18.94
CA PHE A 187 -6.25 12.44 -17.68
C PHE A 187 -5.26 11.28 -17.45
N VAL A 188 -3.99 11.62 -17.37
CA VAL A 188 -2.92 10.73 -16.93
C VAL A 188 -2.64 11.05 -15.47
N ASP A 189 -2.66 10.03 -14.62
CA ASP A 189 -2.33 10.21 -13.21
C ASP A 189 -0.85 10.63 -13.07
N PRO A 190 -0.51 11.64 -12.27
CA PRO A 190 0.88 12.08 -12.08
C PRO A 190 1.83 10.95 -11.63
N PHE A 191 1.31 9.92 -10.96
CA PHE A 191 2.06 8.75 -10.50
C PHE A 191 1.87 7.51 -11.38
N GLN A 192 1.48 7.69 -12.65
CA GLN A 192 1.25 6.57 -13.58
C GLN A 192 2.48 5.65 -13.71
N ASP A 193 3.68 6.19 -13.58
CA ASP A 193 4.93 5.44 -13.69
C ASP A 193 5.11 4.40 -12.58
N ILE A 194 4.59 4.65 -11.37
CA ILE A 194 4.53 3.65 -10.29
C ILE A 194 3.72 2.43 -10.74
N TYR A 195 2.51 2.64 -11.28
CA TYR A 195 1.64 1.54 -11.70
C TYR A 195 2.23 0.80 -12.91
N ASN A 196 2.86 1.51 -13.84
CA ASN A 196 3.58 0.93 -14.96
C ASN A 196 4.74 0.04 -14.46
N ARG A 197 5.51 0.52 -13.47
CA ARG A 197 6.61 -0.24 -12.88
C ARG A 197 6.12 -1.50 -12.19
N ILE A 198 5.07 -1.41 -11.38
CA ILE A 198 4.46 -2.57 -10.70
C ILE A 198 3.99 -3.60 -11.73
N ALA A 199 3.27 -3.16 -12.77
CA ALA A 199 2.78 -4.04 -13.82
C ALA A 199 3.92 -4.74 -14.57
N ASN A 200 5.00 -4.02 -14.89
CA ASN A 200 6.16 -4.57 -15.58
C ASN A 200 6.95 -5.54 -14.68
N ASP A 201 7.08 -5.26 -13.38
CA ASP A 201 7.76 -6.14 -12.44
C ASP A 201 6.97 -7.45 -12.24
N LEU A 202 5.63 -7.39 -12.15
CA LEU A 202 4.77 -8.58 -12.15
C LEU A 202 4.92 -9.40 -13.43
N LEU A 203 4.96 -8.72 -14.59
CA LEU A 203 5.16 -9.37 -15.88
C LEU A 203 6.52 -10.08 -15.95
N ALA A 204 7.58 -9.49 -15.42
CA ALA A 204 8.90 -10.09 -15.36
C ALA A 204 8.91 -11.38 -14.52
N VAL A 205 8.22 -11.40 -13.36
CA VAL A 205 8.09 -12.61 -12.56
C VAL A 205 7.33 -13.69 -13.32
N ARG A 206 6.18 -13.34 -13.94
CA ARG A 206 5.40 -14.26 -14.76
C ARG A 206 6.24 -14.91 -15.86
N ALA A 207 7.01 -14.09 -16.59
CA ALA A 207 7.86 -14.58 -17.69
C ALA A 207 8.94 -15.56 -17.19
N ASN A 208 9.45 -15.37 -15.97
CA ASN A 208 10.46 -16.24 -15.38
C ASN A 208 9.88 -17.58 -14.89
N LEU A 209 8.58 -17.65 -14.57
CA LEU A 209 7.94 -18.89 -14.11
C LEU A 209 7.77 -19.92 -15.25
N GLY A 210 7.53 -19.44 -16.46
CA GLY A 210 7.27 -20.31 -17.62
C GLY A 210 5.81 -20.82 -17.66
N GLU A 211 5.42 -21.32 -18.84
CA GLU A 211 4.02 -21.67 -19.12
C GLU A 211 3.48 -22.82 -18.25
N GLN A 212 4.30 -23.86 -18.02
CA GLN A 212 3.85 -25.00 -17.20
C GLN A 212 3.54 -24.59 -15.77
N ALA A 213 4.38 -23.76 -15.16
CA ALA A 213 4.14 -23.29 -13.80
C ALA A 213 2.87 -22.42 -13.69
N LEU A 214 2.50 -21.71 -14.75
CA LEU A 214 1.23 -20.95 -14.79
C LEU A 214 0.03 -21.88 -14.90
N VAL A 215 0.13 -22.94 -15.69
CA VAL A 215 -0.91 -23.98 -15.78
C VAL A 215 -1.09 -24.69 -14.42
N ASP A 216 0.01 -25.05 -13.77
CA ASP A 216 -0.03 -25.70 -12.46
C ASP A 216 -0.65 -24.76 -11.40
N LEU A 217 -0.35 -23.46 -11.48
CA LEU A 217 -0.94 -22.43 -10.63
C LEU A 217 -2.46 -22.35 -10.79
N ASN A 218 -2.96 -22.34 -12.04
CA ASN A 218 -4.39 -22.33 -12.31
C ASN A 218 -5.08 -23.58 -11.69
N PHE A 219 -4.45 -24.76 -11.76
CA PHE A 219 -4.98 -25.94 -11.10
C PHE A 219 -5.03 -25.81 -9.58
N VAL A 220 -4.00 -25.20 -8.97
CA VAL A 220 -4.01 -24.94 -7.53
C VAL A 220 -5.17 -24.02 -7.15
N THR A 221 -5.38 -22.94 -7.92
CA THR A 221 -6.50 -22.02 -7.71
C THR A 221 -7.84 -22.71 -7.82
N ASP A 222 -8.04 -23.51 -8.87
CA ASP A 222 -9.31 -24.25 -9.07
C ASP A 222 -9.58 -25.20 -7.92
N MET A 223 -8.56 -25.90 -7.44
CA MET A 223 -8.69 -26.82 -6.32
C MET A 223 -8.90 -26.11 -4.98
N LEU A 224 -8.31 -24.94 -4.77
CA LEU A 224 -8.57 -24.11 -3.59
C LEU A 224 -10.02 -23.62 -3.58
N TYR A 225 -10.52 -23.15 -4.70
CA TYR A 225 -11.91 -22.73 -4.85
C TYR A 225 -12.88 -23.91 -4.66
N ALA A 226 -12.57 -25.07 -5.26
CA ALA A 226 -13.34 -26.29 -5.06
C ALA A 226 -13.37 -26.72 -3.59
N SER A 227 -12.23 -26.62 -2.89
CA SER A 227 -12.10 -26.95 -1.47
C SER A 227 -12.86 -25.97 -0.58
N ASP A 228 -12.95 -24.69 -0.95
CA ASP A 228 -13.78 -23.71 -0.23
C ASP A 228 -15.27 -24.05 -0.35
N LEU A 229 -15.72 -24.48 -1.53
CA LEU A 229 -17.10 -24.88 -1.76
C LEU A 229 -17.47 -26.24 -1.14
N SER A 230 -16.53 -27.20 -1.15
CA SER A 230 -16.74 -28.57 -0.65
C SER A 230 -15.47 -29.13 -0.01
N PRO A 231 -15.13 -28.73 1.23
CA PRO A 231 -13.90 -29.13 1.91
C PRO A 231 -13.73 -30.64 2.02
N ASP A 232 -14.81 -31.35 2.34
CA ASP A 232 -14.79 -32.82 2.54
C ASP A 232 -14.40 -33.59 1.27
N THR A 233 -14.64 -33.01 0.11
CA THR A 233 -14.38 -33.65 -1.18
C THR A 233 -12.98 -33.31 -1.72
N PHE A 234 -12.54 -32.06 -1.62
CA PHE A 234 -11.39 -31.56 -2.37
C PHE A 234 -10.17 -31.19 -1.53
N SER A 235 -10.31 -30.94 -0.21
CA SER A 235 -9.17 -30.51 0.61
C SER A 235 -8.01 -31.50 0.67
N GLY A 236 -8.29 -32.79 0.49
CA GLY A 236 -7.27 -33.84 0.47
C GLY A 236 -6.42 -33.89 -0.80
N SER A 237 -6.82 -33.16 -1.85
CA SER A 237 -6.08 -33.11 -3.12
C SER A 237 -4.97 -32.05 -3.15
N ILE A 238 -4.93 -31.18 -2.15
CA ILE A 238 -3.95 -30.09 -2.04
C ILE A 238 -2.95 -30.44 -0.94
N ILE A 239 -1.67 -30.46 -1.28
CA ILE A 239 -0.57 -30.69 -0.35
C ILE A 239 0.47 -29.58 -0.43
N LYS A 240 1.39 -29.52 0.53
CA LYS A 240 2.57 -28.66 0.45
C LYS A 240 3.77 -29.44 -0.06
N ASN A 241 4.49 -28.86 -1.02
CA ASN A 241 5.76 -29.39 -1.49
C ASN A 241 6.92 -29.06 -0.49
N GLU A 242 8.13 -29.46 -0.82
CA GLU A 242 9.32 -29.22 0.00
C GLU A 242 9.62 -27.73 0.25
N ASP A 243 9.23 -26.86 -0.69
CA ASP A 243 9.38 -25.39 -0.60
C ASP A 243 8.25 -24.75 0.21
N GLY A 244 7.27 -25.53 0.69
CA GLY A 244 6.11 -25.05 1.44
C GLY A 244 4.99 -24.47 0.56
N LEU A 245 5.11 -24.58 -0.76
CA LEU A 245 4.10 -24.13 -1.71
C LEU A 245 3.00 -25.18 -1.87
N LEU A 246 1.76 -24.72 -2.07
CA LEU A 246 0.64 -25.58 -2.37
C LEU A 246 0.76 -26.13 -3.79
N ILE A 247 0.52 -27.42 -3.91
CA ILE A 247 0.46 -28.15 -5.18
C ILE A 247 -0.73 -29.09 -5.17
N VAL A 248 -1.23 -29.44 -6.34
CA VAL A 248 -2.26 -30.46 -6.49
C VAL A 248 -1.58 -31.82 -6.62
N ASP A 249 -1.78 -32.70 -5.63
CA ASP A 249 -1.23 -34.06 -5.65
C ASP A 249 -2.07 -35.01 -6.49
N THR A 250 -3.39 -34.90 -6.36
CA THR A 250 -4.32 -35.76 -7.07
C THR A 250 -5.36 -34.92 -7.79
N LEU A 251 -5.32 -34.96 -9.13
CA LEU A 251 -6.32 -34.32 -9.96
C LEU A 251 -7.63 -35.12 -9.92
N PRO A 252 -8.79 -34.44 -9.81
CA PRO A 252 -10.08 -35.08 -10.02
C PRO A 252 -10.19 -35.67 -11.41
N SER A 253 -11.08 -36.65 -11.58
CA SER A 253 -11.39 -37.18 -12.91
C SER A 253 -11.88 -36.05 -13.83
N LEU A 254 -11.47 -36.08 -15.11
CA LEU A 254 -11.93 -35.11 -16.12
C LEU A 254 -13.46 -35.09 -16.27
N ASP A 255 -14.11 -36.22 -15.98
CA ASP A 255 -15.56 -36.38 -16.04
C ASP A 255 -16.24 -36.21 -14.66
N ASP A 256 -15.55 -35.65 -13.66
CA ASP A 256 -16.13 -35.45 -12.34
C ASP A 256 -17.24 -34.37 -12.40
N PRO A 257 -18.52 -34.75 -12.14
CA PRO A 257 -19.63 -33.80 -12.16
C PRO A 257 -19.49 -32.64 -11.16
N MET A 258 -18.77 -32.86 -10.06
CA MET A 258 -18.52 -31.81 -9.06
C MET A 258 -17.55 -30.78 -9.58
N MET A 259 -16.47 -31.20 -10.30
CA MET A 259 -15.54 -30.26 -10.93
C MET A 259 -16.21 -29.43 -12.03
N ALA A 260 -17.07 -30.07 -12.85
CA ALA A 260 -17.85 -29.32 -13.83
C ALA A 260 -18.75 -28.25 -13.17
N ARG A 261 -19.31 -28.55 -12.02
CA ARG A 261 -20.13 -27.61 -11.25
C ARG A 261 -19.30 -26.49 -10.61
N VAL A 262 -18.12 -26.82 -10.10
CA VAL A 262 -17.16 -25.83 -9.58
C VAL A 262 -16.76 -24.84 -10.66
N ALA A 263 -16.38 -25.34 -11.84
CA ALA A 263 -16.04 -24.49 -12.99
C ALA A 263 -17.20 -23.58 -13.40
N ASP A 264 -18.43 -24.12 -13.49
CA ASP A 264 -19.62 -23.30 -13.80
C ASP A 264 -19.88 -22.21 -12.75
N MET A 265 -19.59 -22.46 -11.48
CA MET A 265 -19.73 -21.46 -10.40
C MET A 265 -18.63 -20.40 -10.41
N LYS A 266 -17.38 -20.79 -10.75
CA LYS A 266 -16.24 -19.86 -10.82
C LYS A 266 -16.40 -18.83 -11.93
N TYR A 267 -16.96 -19.23 -13.09
CA TYR A 267 -17.04 -18.42 -14.30
C TYR A 267 -18.41 -17.73 -14.52
N ARG A 268 -19.30 -17.77 -13.55
CA ARG A 268 -20.57 -17.01 -13.55
C ARG A 268 -20.42 -15.63 -12.89
#